data_edccd2100f536829c12372eac7d23545
#
_entry.id   edccd2100f536829c12372eac7d23545
#
_cell.length_a   1.000
_cell.length_b   1.000
_cell.length_c   1.000
_cell.angle_alpha   90.00
_cell.angle_beta   90.00
_cell.angle_gamma   90.00
#
_symmetry.space_group_name_H-M   'P 1'
#
loop_
_entity.id
_entity.type
_entity.pdbx_description
1 polymer ?
#
loop_
_entity_poly.entity_id
_entity_poly.type
_entity_poly.pdbx_seq_one_letter_code
_entity_poly.pdbx_strand_id
1 'polypeptide(L)'
;MKRVWKPGTLVYPAPAVLVSCGDADRSNLITVAWTGTICTNPALLYISVRPERHSYGIIKSNMQFTVNLTTESMVRATDLCGVRSGADCDKWELTGLHKYPGVGVQCPAVAESPISIECRVKSILSLGSHDMFIAEVIDVLADESYFNPETDRFELERSGLASYSHGAYFAQGVQLGTFGFSVRKKL
;
A
#
# COMPACT_ATOMS: atom_id res chain seq x y z
N MET A 1 18.62 -29.75 0.70
CA MET A 1 19.52 -29.36 1.81
C MET A 1 19.31 -27.89 2.11
N LYS A 2 19.21 -27.47 3.41
CA LYS A 2 19.09 -26.04 3.81
C LYS A 2 20.41 -25.60 4.44
N ARG A 3 20.81 -24.35 4.17
CA ARG A 3 21.96 -23.69 4.80
C ARG A 3 21.46 -22.70 5.85
N VAL A 4 22.11 -22.66 7.02
CA VAL A 4 21.85 -21.63 8.03
C VAL A 4 22.33 -20.28 7.49
N TRP A 5 21.48 -19.27 7.61
CA TRP A 5 21.78 -17.89 7.22
C TRP A 5 21.67 -16.97 8.43
N LYS A 6 22.18 -15.74 8.29
CA LYS A 6 22.02 -14.71 9.30
C LYS A 6 20.56 -14.28 9.43
N PRO A 7 20.11 -13.88 10.63
CA PRO A 7 18.79 -13.29 10.79
C PRO A 7 18.59 -12.07 9.87
N GLY A 8 17.38 -11.91 9.30
CA GLY A 8 17.04 -10.81 8.39
C GLY A 8 15.56 -10.76 8.07
N THR A 9 15.15 -9.69 7.42
CA THR A 9 13.76 -9.41 7.05
C THR A 9 13.45 -10.03 5.68
N LEU A 10 13.10 -11.30 5.64
CA LEU A 10 12.96 -12.10 4.42
C LEU A 10 11.54 -12.62 4.19
N VAL A 11 10.52 -11.92 4.68
CA VAL A 11 9.13 -12.25 4.37
C VAL A 11 8.77 -11.63 3.03
N TYR A 12 8.89 -12.42 1.97
CA TYR A 12 8.65 -12.01 0.58
C TYR A 12 7.76 -13.03 -0.15
N PRO A 13 7.07 -12.61 -1.25
CA PRO A 13 6.97 -11.25 -1.72
C PRO A 13 6.16 -10.36 -0.78
N ALA A 14 6.51 -9.08 -0.72
CA ALA A 14 5.77 -8.07 0.02
C ALA A 14 5.01 -7.16 -0.97
N PRO A 15 3.88 -6.56 -0.59
CA PRO A 15 3.31 -5.49 -1.38
C PRO A 15 4.27 -4.30 -1.39
N ALA A 16 4.32 -3.57 -2.50
CA ALA A 16 4.98 -2.27 -2.55
C ALA A 16 3.91 -1.22 -2.76
N VAL A 17 3.43 -0.60 -1.69
CA VAL A 17 2.32 0.36 -1.77
C VAL A 17 2.81 1.80 -1.73
N LEU A 18 2.05 2.71 -2.33
CA LEU A 18 2.21 4.14 -2.11
C LEU A 18 1.31 4.56 -0.93
N VAL A 19 1.92 5.10 0.10
CA VAL A 19 1.17 5.71 1.21
C VAL A 19 1.14 7.21 1.01
N SER A 20 -0.06 7.78 0.85
CA SER A 20 -0.26 9.22 0.86
C SER A 20 -0.64 9.70 2.25
N CYS A 21 -0.19 10.90 2.61
CA CYS A 21 -0.40 11.52 3.91
C CYS A 21 -0.46 13.04 3.75
N GLY A 22 -1.01 13.72 4.75
CA GLY A 22 -1.26 15.16 4.73
C GLY A 22 -2.71 15.48 4.44
N ASP A 23 -2.96 16.52 3.67
CA ASP A 23 -4.28 16.98 3.25
C ASP A 23 -4.27 17.34 1.75
N ALA A 24 -5.35 17.91 1.25
CA ALA A 24 -5.47 18.29 -0.17
C ALA A 24 -4.37 19.24 -0.64
N ASP A 25 -3.99 20.19 0.21
CA ASP A 25 -3.02 21.26 -0.12
C ASP A 25 -1.58 20.79 0.11
N ARG A 26 -1.35 20.11 1.25
CA ARG A 26 -0.03 19.67 1.70
C ARG A 26 0.02 18.19 1.92
N SER A 27 0.21 17.45 0.85
CA SER A 27 0.30 16.00 0.87
C SER A 27 1.64 15.51 0.35
N ASN A 28 2.03 14.33 0.82
CA ASN A 28 3.24 13.65 0.39
C ASN A 28 2.98 12.17 0.11
N LEU A 29 3.85 11.56 -0.70
CA LEU A 29 3.86 10.14 -0.99
C LEU A 29 5.10 9.47 -0.40
N ILE A 30 4.93 8.24 0.10
CA ILE A 30 6.04 7.38 0.50
C ILE A 30 5.76 5.94 0.10
N THR A 31 6.77 5.24 -0.40
CA THR A 31 6.67 3.82 -0.69
C THR A 31 6.92 3.01 0.57
N VAL A 32 6.00 2.10 0.86
CA VAL A 32 6.08 1.20 2.01
C VAL A 32 5.89 -0.24 1.51
N ALA A 33 6.87 -1.10 1.83
CA ALA A 33 6.77 -2.54 1.60
C ALA A 33 6.40 -3.31 2.88
N TRP A 34 6.54 -2.69 4.05
CA TRP A 34 6.20 -3.30 5.33
C TRP A 34 4.81 -2.85 5.78
N THR A 35 3.81 -3.52 5.21
CA THR A 35 2.38 -3.29 5.42
C THR A 35 1.63 -4.60 5.26
N GLY A 36 0.45 -4.68 5.86
CA GLY A 36 -0.42 -5.84 5.74
C GLY A 36 -1.66 -5.72 6.59
N THR A 37 -2.63 -6.58 6.29
CA THR A 37 -3.86 -6.72 7.08
C THR A 37 -3.57 -7.41 8.41
N ILE A 38 -4.17 -6.91 9.51
CA ILE A 38 -3.99 -7.46 10.86
C ILE A 38 -5.26 -8.15 11.33
N CYS A 39 -6.43 -7.54 11.08
CA CYS A 39 -7.71 -7.98 11.61
C CYS A 39 -8.81 -7.70 10.60
N THR A 40 -9.86 -8.53 10.59
CA THR A 40 -11.01 -8.38 9.70
C THR A 40 -12.20 -7.67 10.36
N ASN A 41 -12.32 -7.78 11.67
CA ASN A 41 -13.41 -7.11 12.41
C ASN A 41 -12.90 -6.67 13.81
N PRO A 42 -12.64 -5.36 14.01
CA PRO A 42 -12.68 -4.32 12.99
C PRO A 42 -11.61 -4.53 11.89
N ALA A 43 -11.82 -3.96 10.72
CA ALA A 43 -10.83 -4.03 9.64
C ALA A 43 -9.59 -3.21 10.01
N LEU A 44 -8.47 -3.86 10.26
CA LEU A 44 -7.22 -3.22 10.64
C LEU A 44 -6.08 -3.62 9.70
N LEU A 45 -5.23 -2.65 9.42
CA LEU A 45 -3.95 -2.85 8.74
C LEU A 45 -2.82 -2.10 9.47
N TYR A 46 -1.59 -2.36 9.07
CA TYR A 46 -0.44 -1.60 9.56
C TYR A 46 0.43 -1.09 8.41
N ILE A 47 1.17 -0.05 8.71
CA ILE A 47 2.37 0.36 7.96
C ILE A 47 3.53 0.54 8.95
N SER A 48 4.74 0.14 8.56
CA SER A 48 5.94 0.41 9.36
C SER A 48 6.81 1.44 8.66
N VAL A 49 7.05 2.55 9.33
CA VAL A 49 7.75 3.72 8.79
C VAL A 49 8.90 4.11 9.70
N ARG A 50 10.05 4.44 9.13
CA ARG A 50 11.19 4.95 9.90
C ARG A 50 10.95 6.39 10.35
N PRO A 51 11.28 6.76 11.61
CA PRO A 51 11.09 8.11 12.14
C PRO A 51 11.76 9.22 11.32
N GLU A 52 12.88 8.93 10.67
CA GLU A 52 13.60 9.90 9.85
C GLU A 52 12.95 10.20 8.48
N ARG A 53 11.92 9.44 8.07
CA ARG A 53 11.20 9.72 6.83
C ARG A 53 10.31 10.95 6.96
N HIS A 54 10.33 11.82 5.95
CA HIS A 54 9.51 13.04 5.92
C HIS A 54 8.02 12.77 6.19
N SER A 55 7.45 11.71 5.60
CA SER A 55 6.05 11.32 5.82
C SER A 55 5.74 10.90 7.25
N TYR A 56 6.73 10.44 8.03
CA TYR A 56 6.51 9.97 9.39
C TYR A 56 5.89 11.05 10.29
N GLY A 57 6.47 12.25 10.29
CA GLY A 57 5.96 13.38 11.07
C GLY A 57 4.56 13.79 10.65
N ILE A 58 4.26 13.76 9.35
CA ILE A 58 2.95 14.10 8.79
C ILE A 58 1.89 13.08 9.27
N ILE A 59 2.16 11.78 9.13
CA ILE A 59 1.24 10.71 9.56
C ILE A 59 1.01 10.77 11.06
N LYS A 60 2.08 10.97 11.84
CA LYS A 60 2.01 11.03 13.30
C LYS A 60 1.20 12.24 13.79
N SER A 61 1.29 13.37 13.10
CA SER A 61 0.54 14.58 13.43
C SER A 61 -0.94 14.46 13.07
N ASN A 62 -1.24 13.93 11.86
CA ASN A 62 -2.60 13.89 11.34
C ASN A 62 -3.38 12.64 11.76
N MET A 63 -2.68 11.61 12.24
CA MET A 63 -3.24 10.32 12.64
C MET A 63 -4.09 9.66 11.54
N GLN A 64 -3.74 9.90 10.27
CA GLN A 64 -4.43 9.34 9.12
C GLN A 64 -3.49 9.25 7.92
N PHE A 65 -3.79 8.30 7.04
CA PHE A 65 -3.08 8.08 5.77
C PHE A 65 -3.95 7.25 4.83
N THR A 66 -3.59 7.21 3.55
CA THR A 66 -4.22 6.34 2.56
C THR A 66 -3.19 5.39 1.98
N VAL A 67 -3.50 4.09 1.96
CA VAL A 67 -2.69 3.06 1.30
C VAL A 67 -3.21 2.86 -0.11
N ASN A 68 -2.37 3.14 -1.11
CA ASN A 68 -2.70 2.99 -2.51
C ASN A 68 -1.96 1.77 -3.08
N LEU A 69 -2.69 0.76 -3.57
CA LEU A 69 -2.09 -0.39 -4.22
C LEU A 69 -1.41 0.05 -5.53
N THR A 70 -0.27 -0.53 -5.83
CA THR A 70 0.51 -0.16 -7.02
C THR A 70 0.46 -1.22 -8.08
N THR A 71 0.41 -0.79 -9.33
CA THR A 71 0.40 -1.63 -10.52
C THR A 71 1.76 -1.64 -11.20
N GLU A 72 1.93 -2.51 -12.19
CA GLU A 72 3.13 -2.58 -13.03
C GLU A 72 3.47 -1.22 -13.68
N SER A 73 2.44 -0.49 -14.15
CA SER A 73 2.61 0.84 -14.73
C SER A 73 3.10 1.89 -13.74
N MET A 74 2.83 1.70 -12.45
CA MET A 74 3.22 2.62 -11.36
C MET A 74 4.61 2.31 -10.77
N VAL A 75 5.29 1.22 -11.16
CA VAL A 75 6.55 0.77 -10.52
C VAL A 75 7.60 1.86 -10.50
N ARG A 76 7.77 2.62 -11.59
CA ARG A 76 8.73 3.73 -11.63
C ARG A 76 8.42 4.82 -10.59
N ALA A 77 7.16 5.22 -10.47
CA ALA A 77 6.72 6.20 -9.47
C ALA A 77 6.86 5.65 -8.05
N THR A 78 6.55 4.36 -7.88
CA THR A 78 6.70 3.65 -6.60
C THR A 78 8.15 3.65 -6.13
N ASP A 79 9.10 3.29 -6.98
CA ASP A 79 10.53 3.31 -6.66
C ASP A 79 11.00 4.73 -6.31
N LEU A 80 10.65 5.71 -7.14
CA LEU A 80 11.01 7.11 -6.93
C LEU A 80 10.52 7.64 -5.58
N CYS A 81 9.27 7.37 -5.21
CA CYS A 81 8.70 7.77 -3.92
C CYS A 81 9.39 7.09 -2.72
N GLY A 82 10.01 5.93 -2.91
CA GLY A 82 10.80 5.24 -1.89
C GLY A 82 12.21 5.82 -1.70
N VAL A 83 12.79 6.36 -2.77
CA VAL A 83 14.19 6.84 -2.79
C VAL A 83 14.29 8.34 -2.49
N ARG A 84 13.41 9.16 -3.07
CA ARG A 84 13.41 10.62 -2.87
C ARG A 84 12.73 11.02 -1.57
N SER A 85 13.19 12.14 -0.98
CA SER A 85 12.54 12.74 0.20
C SER A 85 11.51 13.79 -0.23
N GLY A 86 10.34 13.78 0.42
CA GLY A 86 9.34 14.84 0.24
C GLY A 86 9.72 16.16 0.91
N ALA A 87 10.84 16.21 1.65
CA ALA A 87 11.43 17.47 2.11
C ALA A 87 12.15 18.23 0.99
N ASP A 88 12.61 17.51 -0.05
CA ASP A 88 13.46 18.05 -1.11
C ASP A 88 12.70 18.27 -2.43
N CYS A 89 11.52 17.64 -2.60
CA CYS A 89 10.75 17.72 -3.85
C CYS A 89 9.27 17.43 -3.63
N ASP A 90 8.42 17.98 -4.47
CA ASP A 90 7.03 17.54 -4.62
C ASP A 90 7.01 16.21 -5.41
N LYS A 91 6.59 15.14 -4.73
CA LYS A 91 6.55 13.80 -5.33
C LYS A 91 5.37 13.59 -6.26
N TRP A 92 4.28 14.32 -6.08
CA TRP A 92 3.15 14.29 -7.00
C TRP A 92 3.56 14.84 -8.36
N GLU A 93 4.17 16.02 -8.37
CA GLU A 93 4.71 16.63 -9.58
C GLU A 93 5.80 15.75 -10.23
N LEU A 94 6.74 15.27 -9.42
CA LEU A 94 7.89 14.48 -9.91
C LEU A 94 7.48 13.13 -10.52
N THR A 95 6.40 12.53 -10.05
CA THR A 95 5.91 11.23 -10.55
C THR A 95 4.88 11.37 -11.65
N GLY A 96 4.21 12.52 -11.75
CA GLY A 96 3.06 12.73 -12.62
C GLY A 96 1.79 12.01 -12.15
N LEU A 97 1.77 11.51 -10.91
CA LEU A 97 0.58 10.92 -10.31
C LEU A 97 -0.43 12.00 -9.91
N HIS A 98 -1.72 11.69 -10.02
CA HIS A 98 -2.79 12.63 -9.73
C HIS A 98 -3.43 12.33 -8.37
N LYS A 99 -3.83 13.42 -7.69
CA LYS A 99 -4.58 13.33 -6.44
C LYS A 99 -6.05 13.03 -6.74
N TYR A 100 -6.61 12.07 -6.00
CA TYR A 100 -8.05 11.85 -5.92
C TYR A 100 -8.52 12.27 -4.52
N PRO A 101 -9.61 13.03 -4.37
CA PRO A 101 -10.08 13.49 -3.07
C PRO A 101 -10.35 12.32 -2.11
N GLY A 102 -9.91 12.44 -0.86
CA GLY A 102 -10.30 11.52 0.19
C GLY A 102 -11.79 11.67 0.56
N VAL A 103 -12.41 10.60 1.03
CA VAL A 103 -13.82 10.54 1.45
C VAL A 103 -13.92 10.49 2.98
N GLY A 104 -13.29 9.53 3.62
CA GLY A 104 -13.30 9.34 5.08
C GLY A 104 -12.08 9.93 5.80
N VAL A 105 -11.05 10.34 5.05
CA VAL A 105 -9.84 10.99 5.56
C VAL A 105 -9.48 12.20 4.71
N GLN A 106 -8.63 13.09 5.25
CA GLN A 106 -8.23 14.32 4.54
C GLN A 106 -7.12 14.08 3.50
N CYS A 107 -6.31 13.03 3.68
CA CYS A 107 -5.22 12.75 2.76
C CYS A 107 -5.77 12.23 1.42
N PRO A 108 -5.27 12.75 0.28
CA PRO A 108 -5.73 12.32 -1.02
C PRO A 108 -5.31 10.88 -1.32
N ALA A 109 -6.14 10.16 -2.08
CA ALA A 109 -5.77 8.92 -2.73
C ALA A 109 -4.94 9.21 -4.00
N VAL A 110 -4.31 8.17 -4.56
CA VAL A 110 -3.66 8.21 -5.88
C VAL A 110 -4.68 7.78 -6.93
N ALA A 111 -4.99 8.66 -7.88
CA ALA A 111 -6.03 8.43 -8.89
C ALA A 111 -5.74 7.20 -9.78
N GLU A 112 -4.47 6.89 -10.02
CA GLU A 112 -4.04 5.75 -10.84
C GLU A 112 -4.05 4.41 -10.09
N SER A 113 -4.31 4.43 -8.78
CA SER A 113 -4.36 3.21 -7.97
C SER A 113 -5.70 2.48 -8.17
N PRO A 114 -5.69 1.16 -8.42
CA PRO A 114 -6.93 0.40 -8.54
C PRO A 114 -7.71 0.30 -7.23
N ILE A 115 -7.02 0.38 -6.10
CA ILE A 115 -7.60 0.42 -4.76
C ILE A 115 -6.80 1.39 -3.89
N SER A 116 -7.53 2.29 -3.23
CA SER A 116 -6.99 3.16 -2.18
C SER A 116 -7.75 2.91 -0.88
N ILE A 117 -7.02 2.62 0.18
CA ILE A 117 -7.55 2.22 1.49
C ILE A 117 -7.31 3.37 2.47
N GLU A 118 -8.36 4.04 2.86
CA GLU A 118 -8.34 5.17 3.78
C GLU A 118 -8.27 4.70 5.22
N CYS A 119 -7.31 5.22 5.97
CA CYS A 119 -6.94 4.70 7.28
C CYS A 119 -6.85 5.78 8.34
N ARG A 120 -7.37 5.47 9.55
CA ARG A 120 -7.19 6.26 10.76
C ARG A 120 -6.34 5.50 11.76
N VAL A 121 -5.25 6.10 12.20
CA VAL A 121 -4.30 5.49 13.14
C VAL A 121 -4.97 5.31 14.51
N LYS A 122 -4.90 4.10 15.03
CA LYS A 122 -5.39 3.73 16.38
C LYS A 122 -4.27 3.70 17.41
N SER A 123 -3.09 3.22 17.00
CA SER A 123 -1.91 3.13 17.88
C SER A 123 -0.62 3.13 17.08
N ILE A 124 0.45 3.52 17.75
CA ILE A 124 1.80 3.54 17.20
C ILE A 124 2.69 2.74 18.14
N LEU A 125 3.36 1.72 17.61
CA LEU A 125 4.30 0.87 18.36
C LEU A 125 5.73 1.17 17.91
N SER A 126 6.58 1.61 18.84
CA SER A 126 8.00 1.81 18.57
C SER A 126 8.76 0.49 18.64
N LEU A 127 9.35 0.08 17.53
CA LEU A 127 9.99 -1.23 17.36
C LEU A 127 11.52 -1.14 17.11
N GLY A 128 12.12 0.01 17.40
CA GLY A 128 13.53 0.29 17.13
C GLY A 128 13.72 1.12 15.87
N SER A 129 14.18 0.55 14.76
CA SER A 129 14.41 1.30 13.51
C SER A 129 13.13 1.79 12.81
N HIS A 130 11.99 1.24 13.15
CA HIS A 130 10.69 1.58 12.58
C HIS A 130 9.65 1.67 13.69
N ASP A 131 8.70 2.58 13.50
CA ASP A 131 7.46 2.59 14.25
C ASP A 131 6.35 1.97 13.38
N MET A 132 5.55 1.10 13.99
CA MET A 132 4.39 0.47 13.36
C MET A 132 3.14 1.29 13.68
N PHE A 133 2.52 1.83 12.65
CA PHE A 133 1.23 2.51 12.72
C PHE A 133 0.12 1.47 12.48
N ILE A 134 -0.61 1.13 13.52
CA ILE A 134 -1.80 0.27 13.43
C ILE A 134 -3.00 1.19 13.16
N ALA A 135 -3.72 0.93 12.09
CA ALA A 135 -4.81 1.79 11.64
C ALA A 135 -6.06 0.99 11.31
N GLU A 136 -7.20 1.62 11.58
CA GLU A 136 -8.52 1.16 11.17
C GLU A 136 -8.81 1.63 9.76
N VAL A 137 -9.30 0.72 8.94
CA VAL A 137 -9.80 1.03 7.59
C VAL A 137 -11.13 1.76 7.74
N ILE A 138 -11.21 2.98 7.23
CA ILE A 138 -12.41 3.84 7.29
C ILE A 138 -13.21 3.69 6.01
N ASP A 139 -12.54 3.78 4.85
CA ASP A 139 -13.14 3.62 3.54
C ASP A 139 -12.18 2.91 2.58
N VAL A 140 -12.75 2.36 1.52
CA VAL A 140 -11.99 1.77 0.40
C VAL A 140 -12.53 2.37 -0.89
N LEU A 141 -11.66 3.08 -1.60
CA LEU A 141 -11.94 3.61 -2.92
C LEU A 141 -11.43 2.61 -3.95
N ALA A 142 -12.32 2.08 -4.77
CA ALA A 142 -12.01 1.15 -5.84
C ALA A 142 -12.29 1.81 -7.21
N ASP A 143 -11.35 1.64 -8.14
CA ASP A 143 -11.51 2.18 -9.50
C ASP A 143 -12.61 1.41 -10.24
N GLU A 144 -13.60 2.14 -10.71
CA GLU A 144 -14.80 1.62 -11.37
C GLU A 144 -14.48 0.79 -12.62
N SER A 145 -13.37 1.06 -13.29
CA SER A 145 -12.95 0.33 -14.50
C SER A 145 -12.61 -1.15 -14.25
N TYR A 146 -12.39 -1.53 -12.99
CA TYR A 146 -12.15 -2.92 -12.60
C TYR A 146 -13.41 -3.66 -12.13
N PHE A 147 -14.59 -3.02 -12.13
CA PHE A 147 -15.84 -3.74 -11.93
C PHE A 147 -16.32 -4.37 -13.23
N ASN A 148 -16.75 -5.61 -13.14
CA ASN A 148 -17.37 -6.31 -14.26
C ASN A 148 -18.77 -5.72 -14.50
N PRO A 149 -19.07 -5.19 -15.70
CA PRO A 149 -20.33 -4.48 -15.96
C PRO A 149 -21.58 -5.37 -15.92
N GLU A 150 -21.41 -6.70 -16.08
CA GLU A 150 -22.53 -7.63 -16.07
C GLU A 150 -22.82 -8.19 -14.67
N THR A 151 -21.77 -8.37 -13.85
CA THR A 151 -21.87 -9.06 -12.56
C THR A 151 -21.64 -8.17 -11.35
N ASP A 152 -21.25 -6.91 -11.58
CA ASP A 152 -20.83 -5.94 -10.53
C ASP A 152 -19.70 -6.49 -9.62
N ARG A 153 -18.97 -7.50 -10.09
CA ARG A 153 -17.84 -8.08 -9.37
C ARG A 153 -16.61 -7.21 -9.57
N PHE A 154 -15.93 -6.88 -8.49
CA PHE A 154 -14.61 -6.24 -8.55
C PHE A 154 -13.53 -7.27 -8.92
N GLU A 155 -12.83 -7.05 -10.04
CA GLU A 155 -11.85 -7.94 -10.66
C GLU A 155 -10.43 -7.42 -10.47
N LEU A 156 -9.96 -7.40 -9.20
CA LEU A 156 -8.63 -6.90 -8.84
C LEU A 156 -7.49 -7.60 -9.59
N GLU A 157 -7.70 -8.85 -9.97
CA GLU A 157 -6.75 -9.65 -10.76
C GLU A 157 -6.40 -9.04 -12.12
N ARG A 158 -7.24 -8.16 -12.65
CA ARG A 158 -7.01 -7.45 -13.92
C ARG A 158 -6.12 -6.21 -13.77
N SER A 159 -5.88 -5.76 -12.56
CA SER A 159 -5.17 -4.49 -12.32
C SER A 159 -3.66 -4.56 -12.51
N GLY A 160 -3.08 -5.76 -12.62
CA GLY A 160 -1.63 -5.92 -12.78
C GLY A 160 -0.85 -5.42 -11.56
N LEU A 161 -1.24 -5.86 -10.35
CA LEU A 161 -0.54 -5.46 -9.13
C LEU A 161 0.95 -5.81 -9.17
N ALA A 162 1.77 -4.92 -8.63
CA ALA A 162 3.20 -5.13 -8.44
C ALA A 162 3.51 -5.64 -7.03
N SER A 163 4.55 -6.45 -6.92
CA SER A 163 5.11 -6.92 -5.66
C SER A 163 6.60 -6.59 -5.56
N TYR A 164 7.12 -6.61 -4.33
CA TYR A 164 8.52 -6.35 -4.04
C TYR A 164 9.17 -7.58 -3.40
N SER A 165 10.32 -7.98 -3.90
CA SER A 165 11.07 -9.09 -3.34
C SER A 165 12.57 -8.82 -3.42
N HIS A 166 13.20 -8.71 -2.26
CA HIS A 166 14.66 -8.68 -2.10
C HIS A 166 15.39 -7.67 -3.01
N GLY A 167 14.87 -6.44 -3.10
CA GLY A 167 15.49 -5.36 -3.87
C GLY A 167 15.00 -5.22 -5.31
N ALA A 168 13.98 -6.00 -5.72
CA ALA A 168 13.40 -5.93 -7.06
C ALA A 168 11.88 -5.90 -7.03
N TYR A 169 11.27 -5.31 -8.06
CA TYR A 169 9.84 -5.30 -8.29
C TYR A 169 9.46 -6.40 -9.27
N PHE A 170 8.30 -7.01 -9.08
CA PHE A 170 7.80 -8.10 -9.91
C PHE A 170 6.32 -7.88 -10.23
N ALA A 171 5.92 -8.28 -11.43
CA ALA A 171 4.52 -8.43 -11.79
C ALA A 171 3.88 -9.57 -10.99
N GLN A 172 2.59 -9.48 -10.77
CA GLN A 172 1.81 -10.60 -10.27
C GLN A 172 1.70 -11.65 -11.39
N GLY A 173 2.12 -12.87 -11.10
CA GLY A 173 2.13 -13.98 -12.07
C GLY A 173 0.74 -14.55 -12.38
N VAL A 174 0.72 -15.69 -13.09
CA VAL A 174 -0.52 -16.41 -13.42
C VAL A 174 -1.22 -16.94 -12.18
N GLN A 175 -2.54 -16.97 -12.21
CA GLN A 175 -3.36 -17.54 -11.16
C GLN A 175 -3.09 -19.05 -11.02
N LEU A 176 -2.70 -19.49 -9.83
CA LEU A 176 -2.38 -20.89 -9.54
C LEU A 176 -3.59 -21.68 -9.00
N GLY A 177 -4.61 -21.00 -8.52
CA GLY A 177 -5.81 -21.62 -7.97
C GLY A 177 -6.73 -20.58 -7.34
N THR A 178 -7.87 -21.02 -6.83
CA THR A 178 -8.81 -20.20 -6.06
C THR A 178 -8.86 -20.68 -4.61
N PHE A 179 -9.27 -19.80 -3.68
CA PHE A 179 -9.40 -20.22 -2.29
C PHE A 179 -10.24 -21.50 -2.16
N GLY A 180 -9.73 -22.48 -1.42
CA GLY A 180 -10.39 -23.76 -1.21
C GLY A 180 -10.29 -24.76 -2.37
N PHE A 181 -9.53 -24.47 -3.45
CA PHE A 181 -9.41 -25.40 -4.59
C PHE A 181 -8.84 -26.77 -4.21
N SER A 182 -7.99 -26.84 -3.20
CA SER A 182 -7.32 -28.07 -2.75
C SER A 182 -8.27 -29.08 -2.09
N VAL A 183 -9.42 -28.65 -1.60
CA VAL A 183 -10.41 -29.49 -0.92
C VAL A 183 -11.69 -29.69 -1.74
N ARG A 184 -11.78 -29.15 -2.95
CA ARG A 184 -12.91 -29.37 -3.85
C ARG A 184 -12.89 -30.82 -4.32
N LYS A 185 -14.02 -31.53 -4.12
CA LYS A 185 -14.18 -32.86 -4.71
C LYS A 185 -14.06 -32.73 -6.23
N LYS A 186 -13.22 -33.58 -6.88
CA LYS A 186 -13.28 -33.75 -8.34
C LYS A 186 -14.66 -34.29 -8.66
N LEU A 187 -15.46 -33.55 -9.41
CA LEU A 187 -16.69 -34.01 -10.03
C LEU A 187 -16.34 -35.01 -11.11
#